data_94312c667d4590f8906046f391833b4a
#
_entry.id   94312c667d4590f8906046f391833b4a
#
_cell.length_a   1.000
_cell.length_b   1.000
_cell.length_c   1.000
_cell.angle_alpha   90.00
_cell.angle_beta   90.00
_cell.angle_gamma   90.00
#
_symmetry.space_group_name_H-M   'P 1'
#
loop_
_entity.id
_entity.type
_entity.pdbx_description
1 polymer ?
#
loop_
_entity_poly.entity_id
_entity_poly.type
_entity_poly.pdbx_seq_one_letter_code
_entity_poly.pdbx_strand_id
1 'polypeptide(L)'
;MKHHLLRMALLAGTMLAAVPAFAGQAPGAASDPDVPISHRDRVYAAEQFSNTVSVTDPADNKLLGVIRLGDSQPSNLSPLYRGQVLVHGMGFSPDHRTLAVVSIGSNSVSFIDTATNAVKHITYVGRSPHEAFFTPDGSEVWVTVRGEDYVDVLDGKTFAEKTRIKVPAGPGMQIFSPDGKYGYVCSSFNPETDVISVADHQIVARVKQESPFCPNIAATPDGSQVWFTLKDVGKTQVFNAKSPFNVLKVLDTGPITNHVNIVHNAKGTFAYVTIGGLNEVKVFRTDDFSQVATIPVGKLPHGLWPSGDGTRVYVGLENADGLAVIDTLTNKLVTTVAIGQAPQALTYVSNAVPEGSGLDNLQPLGMAGAAAHFTLAAAGDKTAAAPTSVTLFDQGLSQVLQASVTGLEPKQPYVLALASRADGGGALQPVSAFMTNPAGSAIVNAVGPIRQLVRGEDQVPKRYLVIAPSEAGKPGRPVQLQTR
;
A
#
# COMPACT_ATOMS: atom_id res chain seq x y z
N MET A 1 3.40 -85.23 -9.39
CA MET A 1 4.36 -84.15 -9.59
C MET A 1 3.64 -83.01 -10.35
N LYS A 2 3.20 -81.98 -9.66
CA LYS A 2 2.62 -80.78 -10.27
C LYS A 2 3.25 -79.56 -9.59
N HIS A 3 4.01 -78.83 -10.33
CA HIS A 3 4.66 -77.57 -9.87
C HIS A 3 3.66 -76.41 -9.88
N HIS A 4 3.45 -75.78 -8.76
CA HIS A 4 2.76 -74.49 -8.65
C HIS A 4 3.80 -73.35 -8.68
N LEU A 5 3.76 -72.57 -9.75
CA LEU A 5 4.51 -71.32 -9.85
C LEU A 5 3.68 -70.19 -9.21
N LEU A 6 4.18 -69.66 -8.13
CA LEU A 6 3.65 -68.47 -7.45
C LEU A 6 4.20 -67.21 -8.16
N ARG A 7 3.31 -66.45 -8.82
CA ARG A 7 3.67 -65.14 -9.38
C ARG A 7 3.46 -64.06 -8.30
N MET A 8 4.54 -63.53 -7.75
CA MET A 8 4.51 -62.28 -6.97
C MET A 8 4.39 -61.09 -7.92
N ALA A 9 3.27 -60.37 -7.83
CA ALA A 9 3.12 -59.06 -8.46
C ALA A 9 3.71 -57.98 -7.52
N LEU A 10 4.80 -57.33 -7.93
CA LEU A 10 5.30 -56.12 -7.29
C LEU A 10 4.39 -54.96 -7.68
N LEU A 11 3.63 -54.43 -6.75
CA LEU A 11 3.02 -53.10 -6.86
C LEU A 11 4.11 -52.04 -6.57
N ALA A 12 4.63 -51.43 -7.58
CA ALA A 12 5.42 -50.20 -7.43
C ALA A 12 4.46 -49.02 -7.15
N GLY A 13 4.33 -48.68 -5.88
CA GLY A 13 3.65 -47.46 -5.46
C GLY A 13 4.52 -46.25 -5.81
N THR A 14 4.15 -45.51 -6.86
CA THR A 14 4.69 -44.19 -7.07
C THR A 14 4.17 -43.25 -5.99
N MET A 15 5.00 -42.95 -4.98
CA MET A 15 4.79 -41.79 -4.12
C MET A 15 4.98 -40.58 -4.98
N LEU A 16 3.89 -39.92 -5.42
CA LEU A 16 3.92 -38.54 -5.82
C LEU A 16 4.29 -37.76 -4.54
N ALA A 17 5.53 -37.31 -4.45
CA ALA A 17 5.90 -36.26 -3.52
C ALA A 17 5.08 -35.02 -3.95
N ALA A 18 4.07 -34.66 -3.16
CA ALA A 18 3.41 -33.39 -3.27
C ALA A 18 4.50 -32.34 -2.99
N VAL A 19 4.95 -31.65 -4.03
CA VAL A 19 5.73 -30.43 -3.88
C VAL A 19 4.80 -29.47 -3.15
N PRO A 20 5.15 -28.95 -1.96
CA PRO A 20 4.32 -27.95 -1.32
C PRO A 20 4.21 -26.77 -2.32
N ALA A 21 3.01 -26.52 -2.79
CA ALA A 21 2.72 -25.28 -3.49
C ALA A 21 2.95 -24.17 -2.46
N PHE A 22 4.06 -23.48 -2.57
CA PHE A 22 4.26 -22.26 -1.80
C PHE A 22 3.21 -21.28 -2.30
N ALA A 23 2.14 -21.13 -1.55
CA ALA A 23 1.17 -20.07 -1.75
C ALA A 23 1.96 -18.76 -1.64
N GLY A 24 2.19 -18.10 -2.76
CA GLY A 24 2.95 -16.87 -2.81
C GLY A 24 2.21 -15.82 -2.00
N GLN A 25 2.78 -15.46 -0.87
CA GLN A 25 2.22 -14.47 0.03
C GLN A 25 2.86 -13.12 -0.13
N ALA A 26 3.90 -13.11 -0.88
CA ALA A 26 4.64 -11.92 -1.14
C ALA A 26 3.78 -10.95 -1.93
N PRO A 27 3.81 -9.63 -1.63
CA PRO A 27 3.32 -8.67 -2.58
C PRO A 27 3.90 -9.04 -3.93
N GLY A 28 3.08 -9.57 -4.85
CA GLY A 28 3.55 -9.81 -6.16
C GLY A 28 3.49 -11.17 -6.75
N ALA A 29 3.15 -12.18 -6.06
CA ALA A 29 2.93 -13.43 -6.75
C ALA A 29 1.45 -13.62 -7.03
N ALA A 30 1.09 -13.84 -8.28
CA ALA A 30 -0.12 -14.59 -8.58
C ALA A 30 0.02 -15.93 -7.87
N SER A 31 -0.72 -16.12 -6.78
CA SER A 31 -0.56 -17.29 -5.92
C SER A 31 -1.20 -18.54 -6.51
N ASP A 32 -2.20 -18.36 -7.37
CA ASP A 32 -3.02 -19.43 -7.93
C ASP A 32 -3.32 -19.17 -9.42
N PRO A 33 -2.30 -19.26 -10.31
CA PRO A 33 -2.42 -18.82 -11.69
C PRO A 33 -3.48 -19.58 -12.51
N ASP A 34 -3.85 -20.77 -12.09
CA ASP A 34 -4.85 -21.62 -12.78
C ASP A 34 -6.24 -21.59 -12.11
N VAL A 35 -6.40 -20.80 -11.03
CA VAL A 35 -7.67 -20.70 -10.30
C VAL A 35 -8.33 -19.36 -10.59
N PRO A 36 -9.45 -19.36 -11.35
CA PRO A 36 -10.16 -18.12 -11.67
C PRO A 36 -10.67 -17.39 -10.43
N ILE A 37 -10.82 -16.08 -10.56
CA ILE A 37 -11.46 -15.22 -9.53
C ILE A 37 -12.85 -15.78 -9.21
N SER A 38 -13.16 -15.88 -7.92
CA SER A 38 -14.41 -16.43 -7.41
C SER A 38 -15.03 -15.58 -6.30
N HIS A 39 -16.32 -15.83 -5.99
CA HIS A 39 -17.01 -15.24 -4.85
C HIS A 39 -16.48 -15.71 -3.48
N ARG A 40 -15.53 -16.64 -3.45
CA ARG A 40 -14.83 -17.09 -2.24
C ARG A 40 -13.58 -16.27 -1.93
N ASP A 41 -13.13 -15.49 -2.91
CA ASP A 41 -11.97 -14.63 -2.78
C ASP A 41 -12.35 -13.30 -2.16
N ARG A 42 -11.40 -12.59 -1.58
CA ARG A 42 -11.61 -11.26 -1.02
C ARG A 42 -10.45 -10.33 -1.38
N VAL A 43 -10.80 -9.09 -1.70
CA VAL A 43 -9.86 -7.98 -1.72
C VAL A 43 -10.07 -7.19 -0.44
N TYR A 44 -9.01 -7.05 0.34
CA TYR A 44 -8.98 -6.23 1.54
C TYR A 44 -8.22 -4.94 1.26
N ALA A 45 -8.72 -3.81 1.74
CA ALA A 45 -8.06 -2.51 1.64
C ALA A 45 -7.94 -1.88 3.03
N ALA A 46 -6.72 -1.56 3.44
CA ALA A 46 -6.43 -0.89 4.71
C ALA A 46 -6.62 0.62 4.55
N GLU A 47 -7.48 1.21 5.34
CA GLU A 47 -7.96 2.59 5.18
C GLU A 47 -7.61 3.44 6.39
N GLN A 48 -6.64 4.32 6.20
CA GLN A 48 -5.95 4.98 7.30
C GLN A 48 -6.86 5.94 8.09
N PHE A 49 -7.67 6.74 7.42
CA PHE A 49 -8.45 7.78 8.12
C PHE A 49 -9.86 7.36 8.51
N SER A 50 -10.42 6.35 7.89
CA SER A 50 -11.66 5.73 8.36
C SER A 50 -11.44 4.67 9.45
N ASN A 51 -10.20 4.24 9.68
CA ASN A 51 -9.84 3.20 10.65
C ASN A 51 -10.51 1.86 10.37
N THR A 52 -10.63 1.53 9.09
CA THR A 52 -11.35 0.35 8.60
C THR A 52 -10.48 -0.50 7.67
N VAL A 53 -10.95 -1.73 7.45
CA VAL A 53 -10.52 -2.56 6.34
C VAL A 53 -11.75 -2.84 5.49
N SER A 54 -11.79 -2.32 4.26
CA SER A 54 -12.85 -2.67 3.30
C SER A 54 -12.68 -4.09 2.81
N VAL A 55 -13.81 -4.80 2.66
CA VAL A 55 -13.89 -6.17 2.16
C VAL A 55 -14.69 -6.15 0.87
N THR A 56 -14.04 -6.46 -0.25
CA THR A 56 -14.63 -6.43 -1.59
C THR A 56 -14.66 -7.84 -2.18
N ASP A 57 -15.79 -8.21 -2.79
CA ASP A 57 -15.94 -9.40 -3.61
C ASP A 57 -15.33 -9.11 -5.00
N PRO A 58 -14.23 -9.78 -5.39
CA PRO A 58 -13.58 -9.51 -6.66
C PRO A 58 -14.31 -10.06 -7.88
N ALA A 59 -15.20 -11.04 -7.72
CA ALA A 59 -15.96 -11.60 -8.83
C ALA A 59 -16.95 -10.58 -9.41
N ASP A 60 -17.62 -9.82 -8.54
CA ASP A 60 -18.57 -8.79 -8.92
C ASP A 60 -18.00 -7.36 -8.79
N ASN A 61 -16.78 -7.20 -8.27
CA ASN A 61 -16.19 -5.91 -7.89
C ASN A 61 -17.12 -5.11 -6.96
N LYS A 62 -17.64 -5.77 -5.94
CA LYS A 62 -18.65 -5.21 -5.04
C LYS A 62 -18.12 -5.11 -3.62
N LEU A 63 -18.20 -3.92 -3.02
CA LEU A 63 -17.97 -3.75 -1.59
C LEU A 63 -19.03 -4.54 -0.79
N LEU A 64 -18.57 -5.45 0.05
CA LEU A 64 -19.43 -6.24 0.95
C LEU A 64 -19.67 -5.52 2.28
N GLY A 65 -18.70 -4.76 2.74
CA GLY A 65 -18.71 -4.00 3.98
C GLY A 65 -17.32 -3.71 4.47
N VAL A 66 -17.19 -3.28 5.71
CA VAL A 66 -15.91 -2.95 6.34
C VAL A 66 -15.73 -3.66 7.68
N ILE A 67 -14.49 -4.03 7.99
CA ILE A 67 -14.07 -4.43 9.33
C ILE A 67 -13.62 -3.15 10.03
N ARG A 68 -14.25 -2.80 11.14
CA ARG A 68 -13.96 -1.58 11.88
C ARG A 68 -12.95 -1.87 12.98
N LEU A 69 -11.75 -1.28 12.90
CA LEU A 69 -10.69 -1.44 13.89
C LEU A 69 -10.60 -0.27 14.87
N GLY A 70 -11.12 0.88 14.48
CA GLY A 70 -11.22 2.08 15.31
C GLY A 70 -12.45 2.91 14.98
N ASP A 71 -12.63 4.04 15.65
CA ASP A 71 -13.75 4.93 15.39
C ASP A 71 -13.56 5.69 14.09
N SER A 72 -14.60 5.74 13.27
CA SER A 72 -14.59 6.52 12.03
C SER A 72 -14.57 8.04 12.30
N GLN A 73 -15.09 8.43 13.44
CA GLN A 73 -15.09 9.82 13.93
C GLN A 73 -14.89 9.80 15.44
N PRO A 74 -13.71 10.20 15.95
CA PRO A 74 -13.52 10.36 17.38
C PRO A 74 -14.47 11.42 17.90
N SER A 75 -15.45 11.00 18.68
CA SER A 75 -16.56 11.84 19.16
C SER A 75 -16.15 12.76 20.32
N ASN A 76 -14.91 12.70 20.76
CA ASN A 76 -14.46 13.42 21.93
C ASN A 76 -13.22 14.29 21.65
N LEU A 77 -13.07 15.29 22.46
CA LEU A 77 -11.90 16.18 22.49
C LEU A 77 -10.69 15.54 23.21
N SER A 78 -10.72 14.23 23.47
CA SER A 78 -9.61 13.56 24.12
C SER A 78 -8.36 13.63 23.24
N PRO A 79 -7.26 14.18 23.72
CA PRO A 79 -6.01 14.20 22.98
C PRO A 79 -5.45 12.79 22.73
N LEU A 80 -5.98 11.77 23.36
CA LEU A 80 -5.54 10.39 23.19
C LEU A 80 -6.18 9.68 21.99
N TYR A 81 -7.21 10.26 21.37
CA TYR A 81 -7.85 9.76 20.15
C TYR A 81 -8.00 8.24 20.13
N ARG A 82 -8.63 7.67 21.12
CA ARG A 82 -8.75 6.21 21.31
C ARG A 82 -9.22 5.44 20.08
N GLY A 83 -9.94 6.07 19.21
CA GLY A 83 -10.44 5.50 17.98
C GLY A 83 -9.52 5.66 16.77
N GLN A 84 -8.44 6.43 16.85
CA GLN A 84 -7.53 6.68 15.73
C GLN A 84 -6.41 5.65 15.70
N VAL A 85 -6.71 4.48 15.16
CA VAL A 85 -5.72 3.40 15.04
C VAL A 85 -4.82 3.57 13.81
N LEU A 86 -5.27 4.31 12.78
CA LEU A 86 -4.57 4.59 11.54
C LEU A 86 -4.13 3.30 10.83
N VAL A 87 -5.10 2.57 10.31
CA VAL A 87 -4.89 1.30 9.60
C VAL A 87 -4.00 1.53 8.37
N HIS A 88 -2.98 0.67 8.17
CA HIS A 88 -1.97 0.91 7.14
C HIS A 88 -1.59 -0.35 6.38
N GLY A 89 -0.58 -1.11 6.85
CA GLY A 89 -0.03 -2.27 6.16
C GLY A 89 -0.83 -3.56 6.33
N MET A 90 -0.74 -4.47 5.39
CA MET A 90 -1.44 -5.77 5.45
C MET A 90 -0.66 -6.91 4.81
N GLY A 91 -0.74 -8.08 5.46
CA GLY A 91 -0.36 -9.39 4.91
C GLY A 91 -1.37 -10.46 5.30
N PHE A 92 -1.18 -11.68 4.82
CA PHE A 92 -2.05 -12.80 5.17
C PHE A 92 -1.27 -14.10 5.33
N SER A 93 -1.82 -15.06 6.08
CA SER A 93 -1.19 -16.37 6.31
C SER A 93 -1.19 -17.25 5.06
N PRO A 94 -0.20 -18.14 4.87
CA PRO A 94 -0.09 -19.00 3.68
C PRO A 94 -1.30 -19.92 3.48
N ASP A 95 -2.05 -20.22 4.54
CA ASP A 95 -3.30 -20.98 4.47
C ASP A 95 -4.51 -20.13 4.09
N HIS A 96 -4.33 -18.80 3.91
CA HIS A 96 -5.36 -17.82 3.57
C HIS A 96 -6.46 -17.64 4.64
N ARG A 97 -6.17 -18.01 5.92
CA ARG A 97 -7.16 -17.97 7.03
C ARG A 97 -6.96 -16.80 7.99
N THR A 98 -5.85 -16.13 7.91
CA THR A 98 -5.53 -15.02 8.81
C THR A 98 -5.00 -13.83 8.04
N LEU A 99 -5.67 -12.70 8.19
CA LEU A 99 -5.19 -11.40 7.74
C LEU A 99 -4.43 -10.74 8.89
N ALA A 100 -3.22 -10.21 8.63
CA ALA A 100 -2.46 -9.39 9.57
C ALA A 100 -2.57 -7.93 9.13
N VAL A 101 -3.11 -7.06 9.98
CA VAL A 101 -3.39 -5.66 9.69
C VAL A 101 -2.64 -4.77 10.64
N VAL A 102 -1.75 -3.95 10.11
CA VAL A 102 -0.96 -2.98 10.89
C VAL A 102 -1.77 -1.72 11.13
N SER A 103 -1.70 -1.20 12.35
CA SER A 103 -2.26 0.09 12.74
C SER A 103 -1.14 0.96 13.30
N ILE A 104 -0.73 1.99 12.52
CA ILE A 104 0.44 2.82 12.86
C ILE A 104 0.19 3.74 14.05
N GLY A 105 -1.05 4.18 14.26
CA GLY A 105 -1.42 5.08 15.35
C GLY A 105 -1.54 4.39 16.70
N SER A 106 -1.96 3.13 16.73
CA SER A 106 -2.07 2.32 17.94
C SER A 106 -0.85 1.43 18.21
N ASN A 107 0.13 1.43 17.31
CA ASN A 107 1.33 0.59 17.40
C ASN A 107 0.98 -0.90 17.55
N SER A 108 0.10 -1.40 16.70
CA SER A 108 -0.42 -2.76 16.83
C SER A 108 -0.57 -3.48 15.50
N VAL A 109 -0.66 -4.79 15.57
CA VAL A 109 -1.08 -5.68 14.49
C VAL A 109 -2.33 -6.42 14.92
N SER A 110 -3.41 -6.27 14.16
CA SER A 110 -4.66 -7.02 14.36
C SER A 110 -4.66 -8.25 13.47
N PHE A 111 -4.87 -9.42 14.05
CA PHE A 111 -5.01 -10.69 13.34
C PHE A 111 -6.49 -11.03 13.20
N ILE A 112 -6.94 -11.15 11.95
CA ILE A 112 -8.35 -11.25 11.59
C ILE A 112 -8.60 -12.58 10.88
N ASP A 113 -9.67 -13.26 11.24
CA ASP A 113 -10.13 -14.44 10.52
C ASP A 113 -10.78 -14.04 9.19
N THR A 114 -10.29 -14.57 8.07
CA THR A 114 -10.75 -14.18 6.74
C THR A 114 -12.18 -14.66 6.42
N ALA A 115 -12.61 -15.78 6.99
CA ALA A 115 -13.92 -16.33 6.72
C ALA A 115 -15.05 -15.62 7.50
N THR A 116 -14.73 -15.15 8.71
CA THR A 116 -15.71 -14.53 9.62
C THR A 116 -15.48 -13.04 9.84
N ASN A 117 -14.36 -12.48 9.36
CA ASN A 117 -13.94 -11.09 9.58
C ASN A 117 -13.78 -10.70 11.07
N ALA A 118 -13.68 -11.69 11.95
CA ALA A 118 -13.51 -11.47 13.38
C ALA A 118 -12.04 -11.19 13.72
N VAL A 119 -11.78 -10.18 14.55
CA VAL A 119 -10.46 -9.96 15.15
C VAL A 119 -10.18 -11.08 16.14
N LYS A 120 -9.18 -11.91 15.86
CA LYS A 120 -8.79 -13.06 16.71
C LYS A 120 -7.79 -12.66 17.78
N HIS A 121 -6.90 -11.74 17.44
CA HIS A 121 -5.81 -11.33 18.33
C HIS A 121 -5.32 -9.93 17.96
N ILE A 122 -4.76 -9.21 18.93
CA ILE A 122 -4.06 -7.94 18.73
C ILE A 122 -2.72 -8.02 19.46
N THR A 123 -1.62 -7.82 18.71
CA THR A 123 -0.28 -7.72 19.28
C THR A 123 0.18 -6.27 19.20
N TYR A 124 0.61 -5.72 20.35
CA TYR A 124 1.24 -4.41 20.39
C TYR A 124 2.74 -4.56 20.11
N VAL A 125 3.25 -3.71 19.22
CA VAL A 125 4.65 -3.69 18.76
C VAL A 125 5.27 -2.32 19.01
N GLY A 126 6.45 -2.06 18.50
CA GLY A 126 7.09 -0.74 18.62
C GLY A 126 6.41 0.37 17.83
N ARG A 127 6.98 1.58 17.89
CA ARG A 127 6.40 2.81 17.34
C ARG A 127 6.26 2.76 15.81
N SER A 128 5.09 3.21 15.32
CA SER A 128 4.81 3.38 13.89
C SER A 128 5.18 2.13 13.08
N PRO A 129 4.64 0.96 13.40
CA PRO A 129 4.82 -0.23 12.58
C PRO A 129 4.28 0.07 11.18
N HIS A 130 4.86 -0.57 10.14
CA HIS A 130 4.49 -0.21 8.79
C HIS A 130 3.86 -1.37 8.02
N GLU A 131 4.46 -2.55 8.07
CA GLU A 131 3.99 -3.73 7.36
C GLU A 131 4.14 -5.00 8.20
N ALA A 132 3.27 -5.99 7.97
CA ALA A 132 3.31 -7.29 8.66
C ALA A 132 3.07 -8.41 7.65
N PHE A 133 4.09 -9.26 7.43
CA PHE A 133 4.00 -10.41 6.54
C PHE A 133 4.38 -11.70 7.24
N PHE A 134 3.64 -12.76 6.94
CA PHE A 134 4.02 -14.11 7.34
C PHE A 134 5.20 -14.59 6.51
N THR A 135 6.07 -15.39 7.10
CA THR A 135 7.03 -16.18 6.32
C THR A 135 6.31 -17.15 5.40
N PRO A 136 6.90 -17.57 4.27
CA PRO A 136 6.26 -18.48 3.32
C PRO A 136 5.78 -19.81 3.93
N ASP A 137 6.41 -20.28 5.00
CA ASP A 137 6.01 -21.46 5.77
C ASP A 137 4.96 -21.17 6.87
N GLY A 138 4.64 -19.89 7.08
CA GLY A 138 3.70 -19.44 8.11
C GLY A 138 4.19 -19.57 9.55
N SER A 139 5.45 -19.90 9.78
CA SER A 139 6.00 -20.09 11.14
C SER A 139 6.21 -18.79 11.90
N GLU A 140 6.37 -17.68 11.19
CA GLU A 140 6.61 -16.35 11.76
C GLU A 140 5.80 -15.27 11.04
N VAL A 141 5.58 -14.14 11.75
CA VAL A 141 5.14 -12.88 11.18
C VAL A 141 6.21 -11.85 11.45
N TRP A 142 6.77 -11.29 10.40
CA TRP A 142 7.71 -10.18 10.53
C TRP A 142 6.97 -8.86 10.43
N VAL A 143 7.23 -7.94 11.38
CA VAL A 143 6.63 -6.61 11.42
C VAL A 143 7.74 -5.58 11.35
N THR A 144 7.77 -4.78 10.27
CA THR A 144 8.70 -3.65 10.20
C THR A 144 8.25 -2.55 11.15
N VAL A 145 9.10 -2.19 12.11
CA VAL A 145 8.81 -1.13 13.09
C VAL A 145 9.51 0.14 12.65
N ARG A 146 8.86 0.89 11.76
CA ARG A 146 9.43 2.04 11.05
C ARG A 146 9.92 3.17 11.98
N GLY A 147 9.26 3.36 13.12
CA GLY A 147 9.66 4.36 14.11
C GLY A 147 10.84 3.95 14.98
N GLU A 148 11.40 2.76 14.77
CA GLU A 148 12.50 2.17 15.53
C GLU A 148 13.60 1.65 14.57
N ASP A 149 14.41 0.72 15.04
CA ASP A 149 15.56 0.16 14.33
C ASP A 149 15.58 -1.38 14.34
N TYR A 150 14.39 -1.99 14.25
CA TYR A 150 14.24 -3.44 14.23
C TYR A 150 13.01 -3.90 13.43
N VAL A 151 13.07 -5.14 13.01
CA VAL A 151 11.92 -5.93 12.58
C VAL A 151 11.49 -6.78 13.77
N ASP A 152 10.23 -6.67 14.18
CA ASP A 152 9.65 -7.50 15.23
C ASP A 152 9.22 -8.84 14.65
N VAL A 153 9.65 -9.94 15.24
CA VAL A 153 9.35 -11.30 14.79
C VAL A 153 8.36 -11.93 15.76
N LEU A 154 7.15 -12.17 15.26
CA LEU A 154 6.08 -12.79 16.01
C LEU A 154 5.95 -14.27 15.62
N ASP A 155 5.48 -15.09 16.55
CA ASP A 155 5.11 -16.47 16.25
C ASP A 155 3.86 -16.53 15.34
N GLY A 156 3.93 -17.29 14.27
CA GLY A 156 2.89 -17.31 13.22
C GLY A 156 1.55 -17.94 13.67
N LYS A 157 1.49 -18.55 14.84
CA LYS A 157 0.26 -19.19 15.39
C LYS A 157 -0.28 -18.48 16.62
N THR A 158 0.59 -18.13 17.55
CA THR A 158 0.21 -17.48 18.81
C THR A 158 0.24 -15.97 18.71
N PHE A 159 0.92 -15.43 17.71
CA PHE A 159 1.13 -14.00 17.44
C PHE A 159 1.89 -13.26 18.56
N ALA A 160 2.52 -14.01 19.44
CA ALA A 160 3.39 -13.47 20.49
C ALA A 160 4.77 -13.10 19.93
N GLU A 161 5.39 -12.05 20.48
CA GLU A 161 6.76 -11.67 20.12
C GLU A 161 7.73 -12.84 20.45
N LYS A 162 8.55 -13.22 19.46
CA LYS A 162 9.62 -14.23 19.60
C LYS A 162 10.97 -13.57 19.77
N THR A 163 11.28 -12.62 18.92
CA THR A 163 12.58 -11.96 18.88
C THR A 163 12.50 -10.69 18.04
N ARG A 164 13.58 -9.92 18.02
CA ARG A 164 13.75 -8.73 17.20
C ARG A 164 14.99 -8.84 16.35
N ILE A 165 14.88 -8.52 15.06
CA ILE A 165 16.00 -8.45 14.14
C ILE A 165 16.46 -7.00 14.10
N LYS A 166 17.67 -6.74 14.58
CA LYS A 166 18.25 -5.40 14.53
C LYS A 166 18.61 -5.02 13.09
N VAL A 167 18.10 -3.89 12.64
CA VAL A 167 18.34 -3.30 11.31
C VAL A 167 18.64 -1.81 11.45
N PRO A 168 19.11 -1.10 10.42
CA PRO A 168 19.20 0.35 10.44
C PRO A 168 17.83 1.00 10.72
N ALA A 169 17.82 2.18 11.36
CA ALA A 169 16.60 2.89 11.72
C ALA A 169 15.68 3.11 10.51
N GLY A 170 14.38 2.92 10.72
CA GLY A 170 13.35 3.15 9.72
C GLY A 170 13.10 1.99 8.75
N PRO A 171 13.08 0.71 9.20
CA PRO A 171 12.63 -0.37 8.33
C PRO A 171 11.21 -0.06 7.83
N GLY A 172 11.06 0.14 6.52
CA GLY A 172 9.79 0.56 5.94
C GLY A 172 8.96 -0.62 5.48
N MET A 173 9.46 -1.38 4.54
CA MET A 173 8.75 -2.45 3.88
C MET A 173 9.60 -3.71 3.83
N GLN A 174 8.94 -4.85 3.71
CA GLN A 174 9.61 -6.14 3.64
C GLN A 174 8.93 -7.06 2.64
N ILE A 175 9.66 -8.06 2.16
CA ILE A 175 9.19 -9.14 1.33
C ILE A 175 10.07 -10.37 1.53
N PHE A 176 9.50 -11.57 1.39
CA PHE A 176 10.27 -12.80 1.43
C PHE A 176 10.61 -13.31 0.02
N SER A 177 11.75 -13.97 -0.11
CA SER A 177 12.02 -14.78 -1.31
C SER A 177 10.97 -15.91 -1.39
N PRO A 178 10.54 -16.32 -2.60
CA PRO A 178 9.55 -17.38 -2.73
C PRO A 178 9.95 -18.71 -2.09
N ASP A 179 11.26 -18.98 -2.00
CA ASP A 179 11.80 -20.18 -1.34
C ASP A 179 11.95 -20.05 0.18
N GLY A 180 11.55 -18.92 0.75
CA GLY A 180 11.59 -18.65 2.19
C GLY A 180 12.97 -18.46 2.80
N LYS A 181 14.04 -18.38 1.99
CA LYS A 181 15.41 -18.26 2.52
C LYS A 181 15.75 -16.87 2.99
N TYR A 182 15.26 -15.85 2.29
CA TYR A 182 15.61 -14.46 2.55
C TYR A 182 14.38 -13.61 2.82
N GLY A 183 14.49 -12.71 3.79
CA GLY A 183 13.67 -11.52 3.94
C GLY A 183 14.43 -10.31 3.40
N TYR A 184 13.80 -9.52 2.55
CA TYR A 184 14.34 -8.27 2.04
C TYR A 184 13.64 -7.12 2.73
N VAL A 185 14.37 -6.31 3.48
CA VAL A 185 13.82 -5.20 4.27
C VAL A 185 14.39 -3.89 3.75
N CYS A 186 13.58 -3.09 3.07
CA CYS A 186 14.02 -1.79 2.61
C CYS A 186 13.73 -0.69 3.64
N SER A 187 14.60 0.31 3.68
CA SER A 187 14.53 1.39 4.66
C SER A 187 13.73 2.59 4.14
N SER A 188 13.10 3.31 5.08
CA SER A 188 12.51 4.63 4.85
C SER A 188 13.46 5.79 5.17
N PHE A 189 14.56 5.54 5.90
CA PHE A 189 15.44 6.60 6.42
C PHE A 189 16.91 6.42 6.03
N ASN A 190 17.29 5.22 5.60
CA ASN A 190 18.65 4.90 5.18
C ASN A 190 18.65 4.42 3.72
N PRO A 191 19.67 4.74 2.92
CA PRO A 191 19.73 4.34 1.52
C PRO A 191 20.20 2.88 1.35
N GLU A 192 19.59 1.96 2.10
CA GLU A 192 19.96 0.53 2.10
C GLU A 192 18.72 -0.36 2.21
N THR A 193 18.76 -1.48 1.49
CA THR A 193 17.85 -2.62 1.66
C THR A 193 18.66 -3.76 2.26
N ASP A 194 18.26 -4.25 3.42
CA ASP A 194 18.89 -5.40 4.07
C ASP A 194 18.37 -6.70 3.46
N VAL A 195 19.28 -7.65 3.23
CA VAL A 195 18.98 -9.05 2.91
C VAL A 195 19.24 -9.87 4.15
N ILE A 196 18.20 -10.47 4.68
CA ILE A 196 18.21 -11.17 5.98
C ILE A 196 17.97 -12.66 5.75
N SER A 197 18.80 -13.52 6.31
CA SER A 197 18.53 -14.96 6.38
C SER A 197 17.34 -15.21 7.30
N VAL A 198 16.27 -15.84 6.79
CA VAL A 198 15.06 -16.15 7.60
C VAL A 198 15.40 -17.17 8.68
N ALA A 199 16.26 -18.15 8.39
CA ALA A 199 16.61 -19.19 9.33
C ALA A 199 17.37 -18.70 10.56
N ASP A 200 18.28 -17.72 10.36
CA ASP A 200 19.23 -17.26 11.40
C ASP A 200 18.91 -15.86 11.91
N HIS A 201 17.98 -15.13 11.25
CA HIS A 201 17.66 -13.73 11.53
C HIS A 201 18.89 -12.80 11.41
N GLN A 202 19.86 -13.15 10.53
CA GLN A 202 21.10 -12.39 10.34
C GLN A 202 21.09 -11.64 9.00
N ILE A 203 21.55 -10.40 9.01
CA ILE A 203 21.80 -9.66 7.75
C ILE A 203 22.98 -10.31 7.03
N VAL A 204 22.72 -10.84 5.83
CA VAL A 204 23.74 -11.51 4.99
C VAL A 204 24.27 -10.63 3.87
N ALA A 205 23.52 -9.59 3.49
CA ALA A 205 23.94 -8.61 2.49
C ALA A 205 23.17 -7.29 2.65
N ARG A 206 23.67 -6.23 1.99
CA ARG A 206 22.99 -4.94 1.87
C ARG A 206 23.02 -4.48 0.42
N VAL A 207 21.88 -4.02 -0.06
CA VAL A 207 21.74 -3.45 -1.40
C VAL A 207 21.58 -1.93 -1.26
N LYS A 208 22.45 -1.16 -1.92
CA LYS A 208 22.39 0.30 -1.88
C LYS A 208 21.12 0.80 -2.62
N GLN A 209 20.40 1.73 -2.01
CA GLN A 209 19.28 2.47 -2.60
C GLN A 209 19.75 3.82 -3.17
N GLU A 210 19.10 4.27 -4.24
CA GLU A 210 19.33 5.62 -4.81
C GLU A 210 18.81 6.74 -3.89
N SER A 211 17.89 6.43 -2.97
CA SER A 211 17.29 7.34 -2.01
C SER A 211 16.89 6.57 -0.75
N PRO A 212 16.86 7.22 0.43
CA PRO A 212 16.48 6.56 1.67
C PRO A 212 15.04 6.03 1.70
N PHE A 213 14.08 6.70 1.01
CA PHE A 213 12.67 6.42 1.20
C PHE A 213 12.13 5.36 0.23
N CYS A 214 12.08 4.12 0.71
CA CYS A 214 11.45 2.98 0.03
C CYS A 214 10.06 2.70 0.64
N PRO A 215 8.97 3.07 -0.03
CA PRO A 215 7.62 2.79 0.45
C PRO A 215 7.15 1.36 0.19
N ASN A 216 7.73 0.65 -0.80
CA ASN A 216 7.29 -0.70 -1.13
C ASN A 216 8.36 -1.54 -1.86
N ILE A 217 8.24 -2.87 -1.71
CA ILE A 217 9.15 -3.86 -2.28
C ILE A 217 8.37 -5.12 -2.69
N ALA A 218 8.75 -5.75 -3.79
CA ALA A 218 8.14 -6.96 -4.32
C ALA A 218 9.19 -7.91 -4.91
N ALA A 219 8.94 -9.21 -4.86
CA ALA A 219 9.79 -10.24 -5.46
C ALA A 219 9.09 -10.90 -6.65
N THR A 220 9.86 -11.28 -7.69
CA THR A 220 9.33 -12.07 -8.79
C THR A 220 9.00 -13.51 -8.35
N PRO A 221 7.96 -14.15 -8.91
CA PRO A 221 7.55 -15.50 -8.52
C PRO A 221 8.64 -16.57 -8.72
N ASP A 222 9.53 -16.37 -9.69
CA ASP A 222 10.68 -17.25 -9.97
C ASP A 222 11.87 -17.02 -9.01
N GLY A 223 11.77 -16.04 -8.12
CA GLY A 223 12.82 -15.69 -7.18
C GLY A 223 14.09 -15.16 -7.86
N SER A 224 13.98 -14.55 -9.04
CA SER A 224 15.14 -14.00 -9.75
C SER A 224 15.39 -12.54 -9.43
N GLN A 225 14.36 -11.75 -9.16
CA GLN A 225 14.45 -10.30 -9.01
C GLN A 225 13.66 -9.81 -7.79
N VAL A 226 14.16 -8.71 -7.22
CA VAL A 226 13.44 -7.90 -6.25
C VAL A 226 13.34 -6.47 -6.77
N TRP A 227 12.13 -5.94 -6.79
CA TRP A 227 11.78 -4.62 -7.23
C TRP A 227 11.37 -3.77 -6.03
N PHE A 228 11.86 -2.55 -5.92
CA PHE A 228 11.43 -1.64 -4.88
C PHE A 228 11.33 -0.20 -5.38
N THR A 229 10.43 0.55 -4.79
CA THR A 229 10.13 1.92 -5.18
C THR A 229 10.91 2.92 -4.33
N LEU A 230 11.21 4.08 -4.91
CA LEU A 230 11.94 5.19 -4.29
C LEU A 230 11.14 6.48 -4.49
N LYS A 231 10.25 6.77 -3.52
CA LYS A 231 9.22 7.81 -3.61
C LYS A 231 9.78 9.21 -3.82
N ASP A 232 10.85 9.55 -3.10
CA ASP A 232 11.41 10.90 -3.08
C ASP A 232 12.11 11.31 -4.38
N VAL A 233 12.61 10.34 -5.12
CA VAL A 233 13.33 10.56 -6.38
C VAL A 233 12.53 10.13 -7.60
N GLY A 234 11.32 9.56 -7.40
CA GLY A 234 10.46 9.13 -8.50
C GLY A 234 11.01 7.96 -9.30
N LYS A 235 11.64 7.00 -8.62
CA LYS A 235 12.32 5.86 -9.25
C LYS A 235 11.81 4.51 -8.75
N THR A 236 12.09 3.48 -9.54
CA THR A 236 11.97 2.07 -9.12
C THR A 236 13.31 1.40 -9.39
N GLN A 237 13.83 0.69 -8.41
CA GLN A 237 15.11 -0.01 -8.49
C GLN A 237 14.90 -1.51 -8.44
N VAL A 238 15.73 -2.25 -9.18
CA VAL A 238 15.66 -3.71 -9.29
C VAL A 238 17.02 -4.29 -8.97
N PHE A 239 17.04 -5.35 -8.17
CA PHE A 239 18.26 -6.11 -7.90
C PHE A 239 18.06 -7.62 -8.04
N ASN A 240 19.14 -8.35 -8.25
CA ASN A 240 19.12 -9.81 -8.31
C ASN A 240 18.80 -10.39 -6.94
N ALA A 241 17.75 -11.19 -6.84
CA ALA A 241 17.30 -11.81 -5.58
C ALA A 241 18.27 -12.88 -5.03
N LYS A 242 19.33 -13.20 -5.76
CA LYS A 242 20.35 -14.19 -5.39
C LYS A 242 21.71 -13.51 -5.23
N SER A 243 22.55 -14.09 -4.36
CA SER A 243 23.92 -13.61 -4.17
C SER A 243 24.64 -13.47 -5.53
N PRO A 244 25.38 -12.38 -5.73
CA PRO A 244 25.77 -11.32 -4.80
C PRO A 244 24.76 -10.13 -4.69
N PHE A 245 23.49 -10.27 -5.05
CA PHE A 245 22.42 -9.27 -4.91
C PHE A 245 22.70 -7.94 -5.64
N ASN A 246 23.29 -8.01 -6.80
CA ASN A 246 23.67 -6.83 -7.58
C ASN A 246 22.43 -6.07 -8.08
N VAL A 247 22.52 -4.75 -8.11
CA VAL A 247 21.55 -3.90 -8.79
C VAL A 247 21.55 -4.21 -10.28
N LEU A 248 20.38 -4.49 -10.83
CA LEU A 248 20.16 -4.83 -12.23
C LEU A 248 19.73 -3.60 -13.03
N LYS A 249 18.84 -2.77 -12.45
CA LYS A 249 18.24 -1.64 -13.13
C LYS A 249 17.76 -0.57 -12.15
N VAL A 250 17.81 0.68 -12.60
CA VAL A 250 17.10 1.81 -12.00
C VAL A 250 16.25 2.43 -13.09
N LEU A 251 14.94 2.58 -12.83
CA LEU A 251 13.95 3.12 -13.77
C LEU A 251 13.46 4.47 -13.26
N ASP A 252 13.36 5.45 -14.14
CA ASP A 252 12.66 6.70 -13.87
C ASP A 252 11.16 6.47 -14.02
N THR A 253 10.44 6.42 -12.92
CA THR A 253 9.02 6.07 -12.90
C THR A 253 8.09 7.26 -12.73
N GLY A 254 8.49 8.29 -12.01
CA GLY A 254 7.74 9.53 -11.87
C GLY A 254 7.53 9.98 -10.43
N PRO A 255 7.01 11.19 -10.22
CA PRO A 255 6.86 11.77 -8.88
C PRO A 255 5.88 10.95 -8.03
N ILE A 256 6.21 10.81 -6.76
CA ILE A 256 5.42 10.02 -5.80
C ILE A 256 5.21 8.59 -6.32
N THR A 257 6.30 7.93 -6.75
CA THR A 257 6.30 6.49 -7.02
C THR A 257 6.03 5.77 -5.70
N ASN A 258 4.86 5.13 -5.58
CA ASN A 258 4.41 4.53 -4.32
C ASN A 258 4.74 3.04 -4.25
N HIS A 259 3.90 2.17 -4.81
CA HIS A 259 4.02 0.73 -4.67
C HIS A 259 4.38 0.05 -5.99
N VAL A 260 4.98 -1.11 -5.89
CA VAL A 260 5.23 -2.04 -6.99
C VAL A 260 4.69 -3.41 -6.61
N ASN A 261 4.11 -4.10 -7.58
CA ASN A 261 3.73 -5.49 -7.42
C ASN A 261 3.96 -6.27 -8.71
N ILE A 262 4.25 -7.57 -8.60
CA ILE A 262 4.55 -8.40 -9.77
C ILE A 262 3.31 -9.20 -10.16
N VAL A 263 2.98 -9.16 -11.42
CA VAL A 263 1.89 -9.90 -12.04
C VAL A 263 2.46 -10.93 -12.99
N HIS A 264 2.06 -12.18 -12.84
CA HIS A 264 2.32 -13.23 -13.80
C HIS A 264 1.00 -13.69 -14.41
N ASN A 265 0.91 -13.68 -15.74
CA ASN A 265 -0.25 -14.11 -16.49
C ASN A 265 0.14 -14.73 -17.84
N ALA A 266 -0.83 -15.10 -18.68
CA ALA A 266 -0.59 -15.71 -19.98
C ALA A 266 0.28 -14.88 -20.97
N LYS A 267 0.50 -13.58 -20.68
CA LYS A 267 1.34 -12.68 -21.51
C LYS A 267 2.77 -12.53 -20.97
N GLY A 268 3.07 -13.05 -19.80
CA GLY A 268 4.39 -12.97 -19.18
C GLY A 268 4.36 -12.42 -17.75
N THR A 269 5.51 -11.95 -17.30
CA THR A 269 5.69 -11.38 -15.96
C THR A 269 5.93 -9.88 -16.07
N PHE A 270 5.16 -9.11 -15.29
CA PHE A 270 5.15 -7.65 -15.35
C PHE A 270 5.21 -7.05 -13.95
N ALA A 271 5.90 -5.93 -13.82
CA ALA A 271 5.85 -5.08 -12.64
C ALA A 271 4.84 -3.94 -12.88
N TYR A 272 3.83 -3.88 -12.03
CA TYR A 272 2.87 -2.78 -11.98
C TYR A 272 3.31 -1.81 -10.91
N VAL A 273 3.49 -0.54 -11.27
CA VAL A 273 4.03 0.50 -10.38
C VAL A 273 3.04 1.66 -10.30
N THR A 274 2.59 1.99 -9.08
CA THR A 274 1.70 3.14 -8.87
C THR A 274 2.49 4.44 -8.82
N ILE A 275 2.10 5.41 -9.65
CA ILE A 275 2.70 6.74 -9.74
C ILE A 275 1.70 7.76 -9.19
N GLY A 276 1.77 7.95 -7.88
CA GLY A 276 0.81 8.78 -7.15
C GLY A 276 0.70 10.21 -7.66
N GLY A 277 1.83 10.80 -8.02
CA GLY A 277 1.86 12.18 -8.53
C GLY A 277 1.32 12.35 -9.95
N LEU A 278 1.17 11.27 -10.72
CA LEU A 278 0.63 11.29 -12.08
C LEU A 278 -0.77 10.68 -12.19
N ASN A 279 -1.29 10.11 -11.08
CA ASN A 279 -2.59 9.44 -11.04
C ASN A 279 -2.68 8.27 -12.03
N GLU A 280 -1.61 7.50 -12.15
CA GLU A 280 -1.48 6.41 -13.11
C GLU A 280 -0.74 5.21 -12.54
N VAL A 281 -0.87 4.08 -13.22
CA VAL A 281 -0.07 2.87 -13.01
C VAL A 281 0.76 2.65 -14.26
N LYS A 282 2.08 2.52 -14.10
CA LYS A 282 2.99 2.11 -15.17
C LYS A 282 3.27 0.62 -15.11
N VAL A 283 3.38 0.00 -16.27
CA VAL A 283 3.60 -1.44 -16.40
C VAL A 283 4.91 -1.69 -17.12
N PHE A 284 5.78 -2.47 -16.52
CA PHE A 284 7.10 -2.83 -17.06
C PHE A 284 7.21 -4.34 -17.22
N ARG A 285 7.87 -4.79 -18.27
CA ARG A 285 8.29 -6.18 -18.37
C ARG A 285 9.41 -6.46 -17.37
N THR A 286 9.45 -7.66 -16.80
CA THR A 286 10.54 -8.02 -15.87
C THR A 286 11.78 -8.55 -16.58
N ASP A 287 11.65 -9.02 -17.82
CA ASP A 287 12.74 -9.61 -18.60
C ASP A 287 13.70 -8.59 -19.23
N ASP A 288 13.19 -7.45 -19.69
CA ASP A 288 13.99 -6.40 -20.34
C ASP A 288 13.79 -4.99 -19.76
N PHE A 289 12.94 -4.86 -18.72
CA PHE A 289 12.60 -3.61 -18.03
C PHE A 289 11.93 -2.56 -18.91
N SER A 290 11.42 -2.93 -20.08
CA SER A 290 10.70 -2.00 -20.97
C SER A 290 9.33 -1.65 -20.41
N GLN A 291 8.94 -0.38 -20.54
CA GLN A 291 7.59 0.06 -20.20
C GLN A 291 6.63 -0.33 -21.33
N VAL A 292 5.56 -1.06 -20.99
CA VAL A 292 4.59 -1.57 -21.96
C VAL A 292 3.23 -0.88 -21.89
N ALA A 293 2.91 -0.24 -20.76
CA ALA A 293 1.66 0.49 -20.60
C ALA A 293 1.77 1.63 -19.57
N THR A 294 0.87 2.60 -19.73
CA THR A 294 0.50 3.62 -18.76
C THR A 294 -1.01 3.62 -18.64
N ILE A 295 -1.52 3.39 -17.43
CA ILE A 295 -2.96 3.21 -17.17
C ILE A 295 -3.42 4.35 -16.25
N PRO A 296 -4.17 5.33 -16.76
CA PRO A 296 -4.79 6.34 -15.92
C PRO A 296 -5.76 5.68 -14.94
N VAL A 297 -5.67 6.06 -13.67
CA VAL A 297 -6.56 5.61 -12.59
C VAL A 297 -7.13 6.82 -11.83
N GLY A 298 -7.51 6.68 -10.58
CA GLY A 298 -7.94 7.81 -9.75
C GLY A 298 -6.78 8.50 -9.02
N LYS A 299 -7.11 9.45 -8.16
CA LYS A 299 -6.14 10.33 -7.50
C LYS A 299 -5.30 9.60 -6.46
N LEU A 300 -4.00 9.82 -6.52
CA LEU A 300 -2.97 9.30 -5.64
C LEU A 300 -3.06 7.76 -5.50
N PRO A 301 -2.84 6.98 -6.58
CA PRO A 301 -2.73 5.53 -6.45
C PRO A 301 -1.58 5.16 -5.51
N HIS A 302 -1.85 4.27 -4.56
CA HIS A 302 -0.92 3.87 -3.51
C HIS A 302 -0.68 2.37 -3.52
N GLY A 303 -1.26 1.60 -2.60
CA GLY A 303 -1.12 0.16 -2.56
C GLY A 303 -1.74 -0.55 -3.75
N LEU A 304 -1.16 -1.66 -4.17
CA LEU A 304 -1.74 -2.51 -5.22
C LEU A 304 -1.47 -3.99 -4.95
N TRP A 305 -2.38 -4.85 -5.46
CA TRP A 305 -2.25 -6.29 -5.33
C TRP A 305 -2.89 -7.02 -6.52
N PRO A 306 -2.23 -8.06 -7.09
CA PRO A 306 -2.83 -8.86 -8.17
C PRO A 306 -3.85 -9.86 -7.64
N SER A 307 -4.79 -10.27 -8.50
CA SER A 307 -5.59 -11.48 -8.28
C SER A 307 -4.71 -12.74 -8.31
N GLY A 308 -5.19 -13.82 -7.71
CA GLY A 308 -4.46 -15.08 -7.69
C GLY A 308 -4.12 -15.63 -9.08
N ASP A 309 -5.02 -15.44 -10.05
CA ASP A 309 -4.83 -15.85 -11.45
C ASP A 309 -4.06 -14.81 -12.29
N GLY A 310 -3.67 -13.68 -11.71
CA GLY A 310 -2.94 -12.62 -12.41
C GLY A 310 -3.72 -11.86 -13.47
N THR A 311 -5.06 -12.08 -13.60
CA THR A 311 -5.89 -11.39 -14.62
C THR A 311 -6.35 -10.01 -14.19
N ARG A 312 -6.25 -9.67 -12.90
CA ARG A 312 -6.61 -8.37 -12.33
C ARG A 312 -5.51 -7.82 -11.44
N VAL A 313 -5.46 -6.49 -11.36
CA VAL A 313 -4.74 -5.75 -10.31
C VAL A 313 -5.71 -4.78 -9.67
N TYR A 314 -5.73 -4.79 -8.36
CA TYR A 314 -6.50 -3.88 -7.52
C TYR A 314 -5.58 -2.78 -7.00
N VAL A 315 -6.03 -1.53 -7.05
CA VAL A 315 -5.22 -0.35 -6.70
C VAL A 315 -6.00 0.56 -5.76
N GLY A 316 -5.45 0.84 -4.59
CA GLY A 316 -6.00 1.80 -3.65
C GLY A 316 -5.76 3.24 -4.12
N LEU A 317 -6.82 4.04 -4.15
CA LEU A 317 -6.78 5.45 -4.56
C LEU A 317 -6.86 6.33 -3.31
N GLU A 318 -5.72 6.67 -2.74
CA GLU A 318 -5.60 7.31 -1.44
C GLU A 318 -6.35 8.65 -1.33
N ASN A 319 -6.35 9.45 -2.38
CA ASN A 319 -7.06 10.74 -2.43
C ASN A 319 -8.37 10.69 -3.24
N ALA A 320 -8.92 9.49 -3.44
CA ALA A 320 -10.22 9.31 -4.10
C ALA A 320 -11.12 8.29 -3.39
N ASP A 321 -10.67 7.75 -2.24
CA ASP A 321 -11.43 6.80 -1.41
C ASP A 321 -12.00 5.64 -2.26
N GLY A 322 -11.17 5.07 -3.11
CA GLY A 322 -11.59 4.12 -4.11
C GLY A 322 -10.63 2.94 -4.29
N LEU A 323 -11.17 1.85 -4.80
CA LEU A 323 -10.45 0.67 -5.26
C LEU A 323 -10.58 0.57 -6.77
N ALA A 324 -9.53 0.92 -7.51
CA ALA A 324 -9.48 0.76 -8.95
C ALA A 324 -9.18 -0.70 -9.30
N VAL A 325 -9.89 -1.23 -10.31
CA VAL A 325 -9.73 -2.59 -10.82
C VAL A 325 -9.19 -2.52 -12.24
N ILE A 326 -8.01 -3.07 -12.46
CA ILE A 326 -7.33 -3.09 -13.77
C ILE A 326 -7.37 -4.51 -14.33
N ASP A 327 -7.75 -4.63 -15.59
CA ASP A 327 -7.57 -5.85 -16.39
C ASP A 327 -6.13 -5.92 -16.90
N THR A 328 -5.38 -6.92 -16.48
CA THR A 328 -3.95 -7.06 -16.81
C THR A 328 -3.71 -7.59 -18.22
N LEU A 329 -4.69 -8.28 -18.79
CA LEU A 329 -4.58 -8.79 -20.17
C LEU A 329 -4.76 -7.69 -21.20
N THR A 330 -5.49 -6.63 -20.86
CA THR A 330 -5.71 -5.46 -21.74
C THR A 330 -5.03 -4.19 -21.26
N ASN A 331 -4.51 -4.17 -20.02
CA ASN A 331 -3.99 -2.98 -19.34
C ASN A 331 -4.98 -1.82 -19.32
N LYS A 332 -6.24 -2.11 -18.97
CA LYS A 332 -7.32 -1.11 -18.92
C LYS A 332 -7.99 -1.10 -17.55
N LEU A 333 -8.37 0.09 -17.12
CA LEU A 333 -9.26 0.27 -15.97
C LEU A 333 -10.63 -0.35 -16.30
N VAL A 334 -11.11 -1.26 -15.45
CA VAL A 334 -12.42 -1.90 -15.56
C VAL A 334 -13.47 -1.08 -14.82
N THR A 335 -13.21 -0.76 -13.58
CA THR A 335 -14.11 -0.01 -12.70
C THR A 335 -13.36 0.56 -11.50
N THR A 336 -14.05 1.40 -10.73
CA THR A 336 -13.61 1.85 -9.41
C THR A 336 -14.72 1.64 -8.41
N VAL A 337 -14.43 0.94 -7.33
CA VAL A 337 -15.35 0.66 -6.21
C VAL A 337 -15.11 1.69 -5.13
N ALA A 338 -16.18 2.33 -4.64
CA ALA A 338 -16.07 3.24 -3.48
C ALA A 338 -15.80 2.42 -2.21
N ILE A 339 -14.77 2.79 -1.46
CA ILE A 339 -14.33 2.15 -0.22
C ILE A 339 -14.09 3.21 0.88
N GLY A 340 -13.41 2.86 1.97
CA GLY A 340 -13.11 3.82 3.05
C GLY A 340 -11.99 4.80 2.71
N GLN A 341 -11.65 5.64 3.69
CA GLN A 341 -10.80 6.83 3.47
C GLN A 341 -9.31 6.51 3.49
N ALA A 342 -8.60 6.99 2.48
CA ALA A 342 -7.16 6.88 2.30
C ALA A 342 -6.65 5.43 2.34
N PRO A 343 -7.03 4.57 1.37
CA PRO A 343 -6.51 3.22 1.26
C PRO A 343 -4.99 3.22 1.04
N GLN A 344 -4.25 2.56 1.94
CA GLN A 344 -2.79 2.51 1.97
C GLN A 344 -2.27 1.21 1.40
N ALA A 345 -2.65 0.07 1.97
CA ALA A 345 -2.26 -1.25 1.52
C ALA A 345 -3.47 -2.07 1.06
N LEU A 346 -3.19 -3.04 0.22
CA LEU A 346 -4.18 -3.98 -0.30
C LEU A 346 -3.65 -5.41 -0.17
N THR A 347 -4.57 -6.36 -0.05
CA THR A 347 -4.29 -7.78 -0.28
C THR A 347 -5.42 -8.42 -1.07
N TYR A 348 -5.08 -9.36 -1.94
CA TYR A 348 -6.02 -10.30 -2.54
C TYR A 348 -5.81 -11.66 -1.89
N VAL A 349 -6.84 -12.22 -1.31
CA VAL A 349 -6.78 -13.52 -0.64
C VAL A 349 -7.69 -14.49 -1.38
N SER A 350 -7.08 -15.42 -2.11
CA SER A 350 -7.79 -16.50 -2.80
C SER A 350 -8.47 -17.41 -1.79
N ASN A 351 -9.70 -17.83 -2.08
CA ASN A 351 -10.47 -18.72 -1.23
C ASN A 351 -10.49 -18.30 0.26
N ALA A 352 -10.52 -16.99 0.52
CA ALA A 352 -10.59 -16.42 1.87
C ALA A 352 -11.79 -16.95 2.67
N VAL A 353 -12.89 -17.26 1.98
CA VAL A 353 -14.15 -17.75 2.52
C VAL A 353 -14.45 -19.14 1.95
N PRO A 354 -13.85 -20.22 2.48
CA PRO A 354 -14.06 -21.58 1.96
C PRO A 354 -15.49 -22.05 2.13
N GLU A 355 -16.15 -21.61 3.21
CA GLU A 355 -17.51 -21.97 3.59
C GLU A 355 -18.26 -20.77 4.14
N GLY A 356 -19.59 -20.76 4.06
CA GLY A 356 -20.46 -19.68 4.56
C GLY A 356 -20.55 -18.49 3.61
N SER A 357 -21.05 -17.37 4.13
CA SER A 357 -21.26 -16.13 3.38
C SER A 357 -20.04 -15.21 3.36
N GLY A 358 -19.20 -15.29 4.39
CA GLY A 358 -18.10 -14.34 4.62
C GLY A 358 -18.56 -12.92 4.92
N LEU A 359 -19.80 -12.74 5.39
CA LEU A 359 -20.37 -11.43 5.71
C LEU A 359 -20.42 -11.16 7.21
N ASP A 360 -20.06 -12.12 8.05
CA ASP A 360 -20.09 -11.99 9.50
C ASP A 360 -19.15 -10.86 9.93
N ASN A 361 -19.53 -10.13 10.96
CA ASN A 361 -18.78 -8.99 11.54
C ASN A 361 -18.52 -7.81 10.60
N LEU A 362 -19.04 -7.83 9.36
CA LEU A 362 -18.95 -6.67 8.48
C LEU A 362 -19.95 -5.58 8.92
N GLN A 363 -19.47 -4.34 8.85
CA GLN A 363 -20.27 -3.13 9.10
C GLN A 363 -20.50 -2.39 7.78
N PRO A 364 -21.56 -1.60 7.66
CA PRO A 364 -21.70 -0.65 6.55
C PRO A 364 -20.54 0.34 6.54
N LEU A 365 -20.16 0.82 5.36
CA LEU A 365 -19.13 1.87 5.21
C LEU A 365 -19.52 3.13 5.99
N GLY A 366 -20.80 3.54 5.92
CA GLY A 366 -21.33 4.66 6.70
C GLY A 366 -20.56 5.96 6.47
N MET A 367 -20.29 6.69 7.56
CA MET A 367 -19.53 7.94 7.53
C MET A 367 -18.04 7.74 7.18
N ALA A 368 -17.55 6.51 7.22
CA ALA A 368 -16.15 6.21 6.88
C ALA A 368 -15.78 6.54 5.43
N GLY A 369 -16.77 6.75 4.54
CA GLY A 369 -16.54 7.21 3.17
C GLY A 369 -16.69 8.72 2.98
N ALA A 370 -16.97 9.51 4.04
CA ALA A 370 -17.20 10.94 3.91
C ALA A 370 -15.88 11.72 3.85
N ALA A 371 -15.57 12.29 2.69
CA ALA A 371 -14.43 13.18 2.48
C ALA A 371 -14.78 14.30 1.50
N ALA A 372 -13.97 15.35 1.46
CA ALA A 372 -14.06 16.41 0.46
C ALA A 372 -12.79 16.43 -0.38
N HIS A 373 -12.95 16.39 -1.69
CA HIS A 373 -11.84 16.31 -2.65
C HIS A 373 -11.71 17.60 -3.44
N PHE A 374 -10.47 18.09 -3.58
CA PHE A 374 -10.13 19.29 -4.34
C PHE A 374 -8.97 19.00 -5.29
N THR A 375 -8.83 19.85 -6.31
CA THR A 375 -7.67 19.84 -7.20
C THR A 375 -7.10 21.25 -7.32
N LEU A 376 -5.76 21.33 -7.42
CA LEU A 376 -5.05 22.56 -7.72
C LEU A 376 -4.27 22.37 -9.02
N ALA A 377 -4.31 23.36 -9.89
CA ALA A 377 -3.55 23.38 -11.13
C ALA A 377 -2.60 24.58 -11.16
N ALA A 378 -1.63 24.56 -12.07
CA ALA A 378 -0.69 25.66 -12.25
C ALA A 378 -1.44 26.98 -12.54
N ALA A 379 -1.01 28.06 -11.92
CA ALA A 379 -1.60 29.40 -12.13
C ALA A 379 -1.46 29.79 -13.60
N GLY A 380 -2.58 29.95 -14.29
CA GLY A 380 -2.63 30.27 -15.73
C GLY A 380 -2.80 29.06 -16.65
N ASP A 381 -2.61 27.83 -16.17
CA ASP A 381 -2.85 26.60 -16.93
C ASP A 381 -3.80 25.67 -16.18
N LYS A 382 -5.07 25.69 -16.57
CA LYS A 382 -6.11 24.85 -15.99
C LYS A 382 -6.15 23.42 -16.56
N THR A 383 -5.29 23.13 -17.52
CA THR A 383 -5.26 21.86 -18.26
C THR A 383 -4.07 20.96 -17.89
N ALA A 384 -3.28 21.34 -16.88
CA ALA A 384 -2.12 20.60 -16.43
C ALA A 384 -2.45 19.10 -16.21
N ALA A 385 -1.66 18.22 -16.83
CA ALA A 385 -1.90 16.78 -16.90
C ALA A 385 -1.86 16.08 -15.52
N ALA A 386 -1.24 16.69 -14.52
CA ALA A 386 -1.11 16.10 -13.17
C ALA A 386 -1.35 17.18 -12.10
N PRO A 387 -2.61 17.55 -11.85
CA PRO A 387 -2.93 18.52 -10.83
C PRO A 387 -2.64 17.95 -9.43
N THR A 388 -2.21 18.83 -8.52
CA THR A 388 -2.17 18.51 -7.10
C THR A 388 -3.56 18.11 -6.63
N SER A 389 -3.67 16.95 -5.96
CA SER A 389 -4.91 16.50 -5.34
C SER A 389 -4.88 16.76 -3.85
N VAL A 390 -6.01 17.23 -3.31
CA VAL A 390 -6.18 17.53 -1.88
C VAL A 390 -7.45 16.84 -1.39
N THR A 391 -7.33 16.12 -0.28
CA THR A 391 -8.47 15.50 0.39
C THR A 391 -8.58 16.03 1.82
N LEU A 392 -9.80 16.32 2.22
CA LEU A 392 -10.17 16.66 3.60
C LEU A 392 -10.95 15.50 4.18
N PHE A 393 -10.35 14.78 5.10
CA PHE A 393 -10.97 13.71 5.87
C PHE A 393 -11.63 14.31 7.11
N ASP A 394 -12.94 14.07 7.27
CA ASP A 394 -13.68 14.60 8.40
C ASP A 394 -13.40 13.77 9.66
N GLN A 395 -12.93 14.44 10.69
CA GLN A 395 -12.64 13.87 12.00
C GLN A 395 -13.55 14.48 13.09
N GLY A 396 -14.76 14.89 12.70
CA GLY A 396 -15.68 15.56 13.59
C GLY A 396 -15.40 17.06 13.71
N LEU A 397 -14.83 17.51 14.84
CA LEU A 397 -14.57 18.94 15.10
C LEU A 397 -13.42 19.50 14.26
N SER A 398 -12.58 18.67 13.70
CA SER A 398 -11.49 19.09 12.82
C SER A 398 -11.43 18.18 11.59
N GLN A 399 -10.67 18.60 10.59
CA GLN A 399 -10.36 17.82 9.41
C GLN A 399 -8.86 17.56 9.35
N VAL A 400 -8.50 16.38 8.81
CA VAL A 400 -7.15 16.11 8.33
C VAL A 400 -7.12 16.43 6.84
N LEU A 401 -6.26 17.34 6.45
CA LEU A 401 -5.97 17.63 5.04
C LEU A 401 -4.75 16.82 4.63
N GLN A 402 -4.85 16.15 3.49
CA GLN A 402 -3.71 15.55 2.81
C GLN A 402 -3.66 16.06 1.38
N ALA A 403 -2.51 16.62 0.99
CA ALA A 403 -2.26 17.07 -0.39
C ALA A 403 -1.13 16.24 -1.01
N SER A 404 -1.40 15.65 -2.19
CA SER A 404 -0.40 15.08 -3.08
C SER A 404 0.03 16.17 -4.06
N VAL A 405 1.12 16.84 -3.73
CA VAL A 405 1.62 18.00 -4.48
C VAL A 405 2.60 17.55 -5.57
N THR A 406 2.42 18.06 -6.78
CA THR A 406 3.30 17.78 -7.93
C THR A 406 3.52 19.01 -8.79
N GLY A 407 4.47 18.94 -9.74
CA GLY A 407 4.72 19.98 -10.73
C GLY A 407 5.33 21.26 -10.17
N LEU A 408 6.11 21.16 -9.10
CA LEU A 408 6.85 22.26 -8.51
C LEU A 408 8.36 22.09 -8.76
N GLU A 409 9.11 23.18 -8.53
CA GLU A 409 10.58 23.14 -8.59
C GLU A 409 11.13 22.21 -7.48
N PRO A 410 12.10 21.34 -7.80
CA PRO A 410 12.72 20.44 -6.83
C PRO A 410 13.46 21.19 -5.72
N LYS A 411 13.39 20.63 -4.50
CA LYS A 411 14.16 21.10 -3.33
C LYS A 411 13.95 22.58 -3.01
N GLN A 412 12.71 23.06 -3.21
CA GLN A 412 12.32 24.44 -2.92
C GLN A 412 11.29 24.50 -1.79
N PRO A 413 11.31 25.54 -0.96
CA PRO A 413 10.33 25.75 0.09
C PRO A 413 9.03 26.33 -0.47
N TYR A 414 7.91 25.74 -0.04
CA TYR A 414 6.56 26.18 -0.40
C TYR A 414 5.65 26.24 0.82
N VAL A 415 4.51 26.87 0.64
CA VAL A 415 3.42 26.95 1.61
C VAL A 415 2.11 26.56 0.94
N LEU A 416 1.38 25.62 1.52
CA LEU A 416 -0.03 25.43 1.27
C LEU A 416 -0.79 26.47 2.09
N ALA A 417 -1.62 27.28 1.45
CA ALA A 417 -2.31 28.40 2.08
C ALA A 417 -3.77 28.52 1.62
N LEU A 418 -4.55 29.32 2.33
CA LEU A 418 -5.91 29.68 2.00
C LEU A 418 -5.92 31.13 1.48
N ALA A 419 -6.30 31.35 0.23
CA ALA A 419 -6.50 32.67 -0.38
C ALA A 419 -7.93 33.16 -0.16
N SER A 420 -8.11 34.47 -0.06
CA SER A 420 -9.45 35.06 0.07
C SER A 420 -10.21 35.15 -1.26
N ARG A 421 -9.54 34.96 -2.41
CA ARG A 421 -10.12 34.97 -3.74
C ARG A 421 -9.72 33.76 -4.57
N ALA A 422 -10.58 33.35 -5.49
CA ALA A 422 -10.37 32.19 -6.36
C ALA A 422 -9.16 32.31 -7.31
N ASP A 423 -8.77 33.57 -7.65
CA ASP A 423 -7.60 33.88 -8.48
C ASP A 423 -6.28 33.79 -7.69
N GLY A 424 -6.32 33.39 -6.43
CA GLY A 424 -5.18 33.36 -5.53
C GLY A 424 -4.81 34.68 -4.91
N GLY A 425 -5.57 35.73 -5.21
CA GLY A 425 -5.33 37.08 -4.71
C GLY A 425 -5.88 37.33 -3.30
N GLY A 426 -5.50 38.49 -2.75
CA GLY A 426 -5.86 38.91 -1.41
C GLY A 426 -4.98 38.32 -0.32
N ALA A 427 -5.47 38.33 0.91
CA ALA A 427 -4.71 37.80 2.06
C ALA A 427 -4.54 36.30 1.94
N LEU A 428 -3.33 35.80 2.14
CA LEU A 428 -2.99 34.38 2.23
C LEU A 428 -2.84 33.99 3.69
N GLN A 429 -3.55 32.96 4.08
CA GLN A 429 -3.45 32.33 5.41
C GLN A 429 -2.68 31.02 5.28
N PRO A 430 -1.45 30.91 5.83
CA PRO A 430 -0.68 29.66 5.80
C PRO A 430 -1.43 28.53 6.50
N VAL A 431 -1.39 27.33 5.89
CA VAL A 431 -1.93 26.08 6.44
C VAL A 431 -0.79 25.14 6.80
N SER A 432 0.15 24.91 5.87
CA SER A 432 1.31 24.05 6.08
C SER A 432 2.48 24.49 5.23
N ALA A 433 3.67 24.60 5.83
CA ALA A 433 4.91 24.82 5.09
C ALA A 433 5.54 23.47 4.74
N PHE A 434 6.16 23.35 3.57
CA PHE A 434 6.80 22.13 3.12
C PHE A 434 7.98 22.41 2.18
N MET A 435 8.81 21.40 2.01
CA MET A 435 9.91 21.36 1.05
C MET A 435 9.59 20.31 0.00
N THR A 436 9.77 20.62 -1.27
CA THR A 436 9.66 19.64 -2.34
C THR A 436 10.87 18.69 -2.32
N ASN A 437 10.61 17.43 -2.64
CA ASN A 437 11.63 16.41 -2.83
C ASN A 437 12.39 16.60 -4.16
N PRO A 438 13.41 15.77 -4.48
CA PRO A 438 14.12 15.88 -5.75
C PRO A 438 13.27 15.69 -7.01
N ALA A 439 12.08 15.08 -6.89
CA ALA A 439 11.12 14.94 -8.00
C ALA A 439 10.14 16.13 -8.12
N GLY A 440 10.33 17.22 -7.39
CA GLY A 440 9.44 18.39 -7.41
C GLY A 440 8.05 18.11 -6.82
N SER A 441 7.95 17.16 -5.89
CA SER A 441 6.69 16.72 -5.28
C SER A 441 6.77 16.69 -3.76
N ALA A 442 5.60 16.59 -3.09
CA ALA A 442 5.50 16.41 -1.65
C ALA A 442 4.15 15.79 -1.26
N ILE A 443 4.13 15.06 -0.15
CA ILE A 443 2.88 14.80 0.59
C ILE A 443 2.82 15.82 1.72
N VAL A 444 1.75 16.61 1.74
CA VAL A 444 1.58 17.71 2.72
C VAL A 444 0.36 17.43 3.55
N ASN A 445 0.54 17.40 4.87
CA ASN A 445 -0.54 17.19 5.81
C ASN A 445 -0.79 18.44 6.66
N ALA A 446 -2.06 18.64 7.03
CA ALA A 446 -2.49 19.67 7.97
C ALA A 446 -3.73 19.21 8.74
N VAL A 447 -3.92 19.79 9.92
CA VAL A 447 -5.10 19.51 10.76
C VAL A 447 -5.74 20.85 11.15
N GLY A 448 -7.07 20.91 11.07
CA GLY A 448 -7.80 22.10 11.50
C GLY A 448 -9.23 22.16 10.96
N PRO A 449 -10.00 23.20 11.27
CA PRO A 449 -11.35 23.41 10.78
C PRO A 449 -11.35 23.93 9.33
N ILE A 450 -10.76 23.15 8.39
CA ILE A 450 -10.46 23.61 7.03
C ILE A 450 -11.69 23.52 6.12
N ARG A 451 -12.57 22.53 6.33
CA ARG A 451 -13.74 22.27 5.47
C ARG A 451 -14.66 23.49 5.38
N GLN A 452 -14.99 24.10 6.50
CA GLN A 452 -15.85 25.28 6.56
C GLN A 452 -15.26 26.44 5.76
N LEU A 453 -13.92 26.61 5.83
CA LEU A 453 -13.23 27.68 5.12
C LEU A 453 -13.23 27.48 3.61
N VAL A 454 -13.03 26.24 3.11
CA VAL A 454 -12.97 25.98 1.66
C VAL A 454 -14.35 25.78 1.00
N ARG A 455 -15.36 25.37 1.76
CA ARG A 455 -16.74 25.26 1.24
C ARG A 455 -17.51 26.55 1.38
N GLY A 456 -17.23 27.32 2.40
CA GLY A 456 -18.03 28.46 2.84
C GLY A 456 -19.33 27.98 3.46
N GLU A 457 -19.51 28.25 4.75
CA GLU A 457 -20.77 27.99 5.49
C GLU A 457 -21.30 29.34 6.00
N ASP A 458 -22.52 29.35 6.52
CA ASP A 458 -23.15 30.58 7.03
C ASP A 458 -22.20 31.39 7.91
N GLN A 459 -21.98 32.62 7.52
CA GLN A 459 -21.11 33.62 8.16
C GLN A 459 -19.59 33.39 8.07
N VAL A 460 -19.13 32.30 7.44
CA VAL A 460 -17.70 32.07 7.19
C VAL A 460 -17.37 32.35 5.72
N PRO A 461 -16.56 33.36 5.38
CA PRO A 461 -16.20 33.63 4.00
C PRO A 461 -15.45 32.44 3.38
N LYS A 462 -15.90 32.03 2.19
CA LYS A 462 -15.22 30.98 1.42
C LYS A 462 -13.76 31.36 1.16
N ARG A 463 -12.86 30.40 1.34
CA ARG A 463 -11.44 30.47 1.04
C ARG A 463 -11.08 29.46 -0.05
N TYR A 464 -9.95 29.65 -0.68
CA TYR A 464 -9.48 28.84 -1.79
C TYR A 464 -8.08 28.30 -1.47
N LEU A 465 -7.87 27.01 -1.66
CA LEU A 465 -6.56 26.39 -1.49
C LEU A 465 -5.61 26.85 -2.58
N VAL A 466 -4.41 27.23 -2.20
CA VAL A 466 -3.34 27.63 -3.10
C VAL A 466 -2.00 27.12 -2.62
N ILE A 467 -1.05 26.96 -3.56
CA ILE A 467 0.36 26.73 -3.22
C ILE A 467 1.17 27.90 -3.70
N ALA A 468 2.01 28.43 -2.83
CA ALA A 468 2.89 29.57 -3.11
C ALA A 468 4.34 29.25 -2.66
N PRO A 469 5.38 29.77 -3.34
CA PRO A 469 6.75 29.74 -2.83
C PRO A 469 6.83 30.36 -1.44
N SER A 470 7.69 29.85 -0.58
CA SER A 470 7.96 30.44 0.74
C SER A 470 9.11 31.46 0.62
N GLU A 471 8.81 32.74 0.76
CA GLU A 471 9.79 33.81 0.74
C GLU A 471 10.01 34.34 2.16
N ALA A 472 11.18 34.05 2.74
CA ALA A 472 11.52 34.39 4.13
C ALA A 472 10.42 33.97 5.15
N GLY A 473 9.83 32.78 4.96
CA GLY A 473 8.77 32.24 5.82
C GLY A 473 7.37 32.78 5.56
N LYS A 474 7.17 33.62 4.52
CA LYS A 474 5.86 34.13 4.11
C LYS A 474 5.47 33.59 2.74
N PRO A 475 4.16 33.37 2.49
CA PRO A 475 3.69 32.98 1.16
C PRO A 475 3.98 34.08 0.13
N GLY A 476 4.66 33.75 -0.97
CA GLY A 476 4.82 34.58 -2.15
C GLY A 476 3.57 34.56 -3.05
N ARG A 477 3.75 34.85 -4.34
CA ARG A 477 2.65 34.77 -5.32
C ARG A 477 2.26 33.29 -5.55
N PRO A 478 0.98 32.91 -5.48
CA PRO A 478 0.53 31.57 -5.77
C PRO A 478 0.94 31.03 -7.14
N VAL A 479 1.46 29.82 -7.18
CA VAL A 479 1.87 29.10 -8.39
C VAL A 479 0.90 27.97 -8.76
N GLN A 480 0.11 27.50 -7.79
CA GLN A 480 -1.01 26.59 -8.05
C GLN A 480 -2.26 27.13 -7.36
N LEU A 481 -3.41 26.97 -8.03
CA LEU A 481 -4.71 27.46 -7.59
C LEU A 481 -5.74 26.34 -7.58
N GLN A 482 -6.66 26.36 -6.63
CA GLN A 482 -7.80 25.46 -6.58
C GLN A 482 -8.66 25.59 -7.83
N THR A 483 -8.97 24.47 -8.49
CA THR A 483 -9.79 24.41 -9.71
C THR A 483 -11.20 23.88 -9.47
N ARG A 484 -11.36 23.07 -8.43
CA ARG A 484 -12.64 22.49 -7.97
C ARG A 484 -12.64 22.42 -6.46
#